data_5c13f102f9060a2bbd2938007a434410
#
_entry.id   5c13f102f9060a2bbd2938007a434410
#
_cell.length_a   1.000
_cell.length_b   1.000
_cell.length_c   1.000
_cell.angle_alpha   90.00
_cell.angle_beta   90.00
_cell.angle_gamma   90.00
#
_symmetry.space_group_name_H-M   'P 1'
#
loop_
_entity.id
_entity.type
_entity.pdbx_description
1 polymer ?
#
loop_
_entity_poly.entity_id
_entity_poly.type
_entity_poly.pdbx_seq_one_letter_code
_entity_poly.pdbx_strand_id
1 'polypeptide(L)'
;MKVLFAAHQFFPDHRAGVEIVTLGLAQELKSRGHEPRVFAAKRSIPGSGIEPYETQDYEFEGIPVRRVGRPEEGLSRPYGLNFRNPRMARLAREYARETGPDIVHAMHLQGLSASVLPAFKELGVPLVFTAADFWPICPVVDLRRHDGALCTGPEVSHCVRCIASRNPDPRARSVARLPGTLLKAADLASRTPLRRLSLPLRQVGAVRARPSYIKENLVSVDRVVAYTNLTRDLLSSNGIGVGKTLVSHYGIDATGLAGAARRRRPSPTLRVGFVGTLAPHKGCDILLKAFRMLPPDLDVTLSVHGDPAPYPSFAATLRELAGSDARISFRGAFSREDLVRVFSDLDVLVVPSRWYENAPGVIFEAFAAKAPVVVTNLGGMSEFVRPEANGLLFELENPTDLSRQLRRLREEPGLLQKLRAGIVPVKTVSEYASELERLYAPLLRNRQPTQAPDPPDPKHLPKDN
;
A
#
# COMPACT_ATOMS: atom_id res chain seq x y z
N MET A 1 -25.23 -9.31 4.57
CA MET A 1 -24.84 -9.03 3.14
C MET A 1 -23.65 -9.89 2.77
N LYS A 2 -23.60 -10.29 1.50
CA LYS A 2 -22.45 -10.97 0.91
C LYS A 2 -21.49 -9.92 0.35
N VAL A 3 -20.26 -9.87 0.89
CA VAL A 3 -19.24 -8.87 0.52
C VAL A 3 -18.09 -9.58 -0.17
N LEU A 4 -17.82 -9.23 -1.44
CA LEU A 4 -16.65 -9.73 -2.15
C LEU A 4 -15.53 -8.71 -2.12
N PHE A 5 -14.44 -9.02 -1.44
CA PHE A 5 -13.21 -8.23 -1.48
C PHE A 5 -12.32 -8.68 -2.65
N ALA A 6 -11.85 -7.73 -3.46
CA ALA A 6 -10.84 -8.00 -4.48
C ALA A 6 -9.51 -7.38 -4.05
N ALA A 7 -8.50 -8.22 -3.81
CA ALA A 7 -7.19 -7.83 -3.32
C ALA A 7 -6.06 -8.34 -4.23
N HIS A 8 -4.96 -7.59 -4.34
CA HIS A 8 -3.86 -7.92 -5.24
C HIS A 8 -3.11 -9.20 -4.85
N GLN A 9 -3.16 -9.57 -3.59
CA GLN A 9 -2.62 -10.79 -2.98
C GLN A 9 -3.27 -10.99 -1.60
N PHE A 10 -3.09 -12.16 -0.97
CA PHE A 10 -3.69 -12.44 0.32
C PHE A 10 -2.90 -13.48 1.12
N PHE A 11 -3.28 -13.68 2.37
CA PHE A 11 -2.74 -14.70 3.25
C PHE A 11 -2.86 -16.13 2.67
N PRO A 12 -2.03 -17.09 3.13
CA PRO A 12 -0.94 -16.96 4.11
C PRO A 12 0.36 -16.42 3.51
N ASP A 13 0.49 -16.38 2.17
CA ASP A 13 1.74 -16.11 1.46
C ASP A 13 2.22 -14.65 1.61
N HIS A 14 1.30 -13.71 1.82
CA HIS A 14 1.58 -12.28 1.91
C HIS A 14 0.91 -11.66 3.13
N ARG A 15 1.69 -10.85 3.87
CA ARG A 15 1.28 -10.23 5.14
C ARG A 15 1.72 -8.76 5.19
N ALA A 16 1.21 -7.95 4.27
CA ALA A 16 1.48 -6.52 4.23
C ALA A 16 0.22 -5.70 4.59
N GLY A 17 0.28 -4.39 4.48
CA GLY A 17 -0.78 -3.51 4.98
C GLY A 17 -2.16 -3.78 4.39
N VAL A 18 -2.27 -3.99 3.07
CA VAL A 18 -3.57 -4.22 2.40
C VAL A 18 -4.19 -5.54 2.84
N GLU A 19 -3.38 -6.60 2.93
CA GLU A 19 -3.84 -7.93 3.34
C GLU A 19 -4.35 -7.91 4.79
N ILE A 20 -3.58 -7.27 5.70
CA ILE A 20 -3.95 -7.13 7.12
C ILE A 20 -5.25 -6.36 7.26
N VAL A 21 -5.40 -5.24 6.56
CA VAL A 21 -6.63 -4.44 6.58
C VAL A 21 -7.82 -5.23 6.00
N THR A 22 -7.61 -5.95 4.89
CA THR A 22 -8.68 -6.74 4.26
C THR A 22 -9.11 -7.90 5.14
N LEU A 23 -8.17 -8.62 5.77
CA LEU A 23 -8.49 -9.73 6.67
C LEU A 23 -9.24 -9.22 7.91
N GLY A 24 -8.70 -8.20 8.60
CA GLY A 24 -9.33 -7.65 9.79
C GLY A 24 -10.75 -7.13 9.51
N LEU A 25 -10.95 -6.45 8.38
CA LEU A 25 -12.25 -5.98 7.95
C LEU A 25 -13.21 -7.14 7.63
N ALA A 26 -12.72 -8.18 6.94
CA ALA A 26 -13.53 -9.37 6.62
C ALA A 26 -13.95 -10.10 7.90
N GLN A 27 -13.06 -10.29 8.86
CA GLN A 27 -13.35 -10.91 10.15
C GLN A 27 -14.37 -10.09 10.96
N GLU A 28 -14.20 -8.77 11.01
CA GLU A 28 -15.14 -7.88 11.69
C GLU A 28 -16.54 -7.93 11.05
N LEU A 29 -16.63 -7.89 9.71
CA LEU A 29 -17.91 -8.01 9.02
C LEU A 29 -18.54 -9.40 9.23
N LYS A 30 -17.74 -10.47 9.28
CA LYS A 30 -18.22 -11.83 9.59
C LYS A 30 -18.80 -11.89 11.00
N SER A 31 -18.15 -11.30 11.99
CA SER A 31 -18.64 -11.24 13.37
C SER A 31 -19.98 -10.51 13.52
N ARG A 32 -20.27 -9.60 12.58
CA ARG A 32 -21.54 -8.86 12.48
C ARG A 32 -22.62 -9.58 11.68
N GLY A 33 -22.39 -10.83 11.28
CA GLY A 33 -23.35 -11.64 10.53
C GLY A 33 -23.36 -11.38 9.01
N HIS A 34 -22.31 -10.79 8.46
CA HIS A 34 -22.10 -10.69 7.01
C HIS A 34 -21.34 -11.90 6.47
N GLU A 35 -21.35 -12.11 5.17
CA GLU A 35 -20.67 -13.19 4.47
C GLU A 35 -19.53 -12.62 3.59
N PRO A 36 -18.36 -12.32 4.17
CA PRO A 36 -17.21 -11.85 3.41
C PRO A 36 -16.53 -13.00 2.66
N ARG A 37 -16.05 -12.69 1.45
CA ARG A 37 -15.20 -13.56 0.63
C ARG A 37 -14.09 -12.74 0.02
N VAL A 38 -12.98 -13.39 -0.36
CA VAL A 38 -11.84 -12.72 -0.98
C VAL A 38 -11.54 -13.35 -2.34
N PHE A 39 -11.34 -12.49 -3.34
CA PHE A 39 -10.76 -12.82 -4.64
C PHE A 39 -9.38 -12.18 -4.72
N ALA A 40 -8.34 -12.99 -4.86
CA ALA A 40 -6.96 -12.50 -4.82
C ALA A 40 -6.10 -13.09 -5.92
N ALA A 41 -4.98 -12.41 -6.27
CA ALA A 41 -3.98 -12.96 -7.16
C ALA A 41 -2.80 -13.54 -6.35
N LYS A 42 -2.16 -14.57 -6.91
CA LYS A 42 -0.87 -15.09 -6.45
C LYS A 42 0.11 -15.08 -7.61
N ARG A 43 1.34 -14.64 -7.37
CA ARG A 43 2.38 -14.64 -8.41
C ARG A 43 2.72 -16.08 -8.81
N SER A 44 2.55 -16.39 -10.08
CA SER A 44 2.92 -17.68 -10.66
C SER A 44 4.38 -17.63 -11.13
N ILE A 45 5.25 -18.20 -10.31
CA ILE A 45 6.69 -18.39 -10.59
C ILE A 45 7.05 -19.84 -10.30
N PRO A 46 8.16 -20.37 -10.82
CA PRO A 46 8.61 -21.73 -10.50
C PRO A 46 8.62 -21.98 -8.99
N GLY A 47 7.98 -23.06 -8.55
CA GLY A 47 7.85 -23.40 -7.13
C GLY A 47 6.76 -22.67 -6.34
N SER A 48 5.96 -21.80 -6.96
CA SER A 48 4.86 -21.10 -6.29
C SER A 48 3.64 -21.97 -5.96
N GLY A 49 3.56 -23.16 -6.58
CA GLY A 49 2.42 -24.07 -6.42
C GLY A 49 1.11 -23.59 -7.08
N ILE A 50 1.21 -22.67 -8.04
CA ILE A 50 0.07 -22.22 -8.85
C ILE A 50 0.53 -21.82 -10.26
N GLU A 51 -0.19 -22.31 -11.29
CA GLU A 51 0.08 -21.97 -12.68
C GLU A 51 -0.62 -20.65 -13.09
N PRO A 52 -0.17 -19.99 -14.19
CA PRO A 52 -0.82 -18.80 -14.70
C PRO A 52 -2.30 -19.03 -15.01
N TYR A 53 -3.17 -18.23 -14.34
CA TYR A 53 -4.64 -18.31 -14.43
C TYR A 53 -5.29 -19.58 -13.86
N GLU A 54 -4.54 -20.45 -13.22
CA GLU A 54 -5.10 -21.48 -12.36
C GLU A 54 -5.82 -20.83 -11.17
N THR A 55 -6.92 -21.44 -10.73
CA THR A 55 -7.68 -21.01 -9.57
C THR A 55 -7.54 -22.02 -8.43
N GLN A 56 -7.38 -21.52 -7.21
CA GLN A 56 -7.32 -22.36 -6.02
C GLN A 56 -8.23 -21.75 -4.95
N ASP A 57 -9.13 -22.58 -4.42
CA ASP A 57 -10.01 -22.22 -3.33
C ASP A 57 -9.45 -22.74 -2.02
N TYR A 58 -9.50 -21.92 -0.99
CA TYR A 58 -9.08 -22.25 0.36
C TYR A 58 -9.82 -21.37 1.38
N GLU A 59 -9.64 -21.67 2.65
CA GLU A 59 -10.10 -20.83 3.74
C GLU A 59 -8.92 -20.34 4.56
N PHE A 60 -8.92 -19.06 4.95
CA PHE A 60 -7.93 -18.51 5.86
C PHE A 60 -8.63 -17.79 7.02
N GLU A 61 -8.39 -18.26 8.24
CA GLU A 61 -9.01 -17.74 9.47
C GLU A 61 -10.53 -17.56 9.34
N GLY A 62 -11.19 -18.56 8.74
CA GLY A 62 -12.64 -18.59 8.56
C GLY A 62 -13.15 -17.73 7.40
N ILE A 63 -12.29 -17.15 6.55
CA ILE A 63 -12.67 -16.36 5.38
C ILE A 63 -12.42 -17.18 4.12
N PRO A 64 -13.46 -17.48 3.29
CA PRO A 64 -13.29 -18.14 2.01
C PRO A 64 -12.53 -17.28 1.02
N VAL A 65 -11.55 -17.87 0.35
CA VAL A 65 -10.65 -17.17 -0.60
C VAL A 65 -10.57 -17.97 -1.89
N ARG A 66 -10.78 -17.31 -3.04
CA ARG A 66 -10.31 -17.78 -4.34
C ARG A 66 -9.09 -17.00 -4.75
N ARG A 67 -7.96 -17.67 -4.93
CA ARG A 67 -6.76 -17.08 -5.51
C ARG A 67 -6.56 -17.52 -6.95
N VAL A 68 -6.01 -16.63 -7.76
CA VAL A 68 -5.74 -16.86 -9.18
C VAL A 68 -4.25 -16.65 -9.44
N GLY A 69 -3.63 -17.62 -10.12
CA GLY A 69 -2.25 -17.48 -10.58
C GLY A 69 -2.14 -16.32 -11.57
N ARG A 70 -1.35 -15.29 -11.24
CA ARG A 70 -1.01 -14.23 -12.20
C ARG A 70 0.33 -14.52 -12.84
N PRO A 71 0.44 -14.38 -14.18
CA PRO A 71 1.73 -14.57 -14.86
C PRO A 71 2.75 -13.57 -14.33
N GLU A 72 4.01 -14.01 -14.24
CA GLU A 72 5.10 -13.12 -13.87
C GLU A 72 5.28 -12.01 -14.91
N GLU A 73 5.48 -10.80 -14.45
CA GLU A 73 5.76 -9.64 -15.28
C GLU A 73 7.26 -9.57 -15.59
N GLY A 74 7.62 -9.30 -16.85
CA GLY A 74 9.00 -9.18 -17.27
C GLY A 74 9.12 -8.55 -18.64
N LEU A 75 10.35 -8.34 -19.12
CA LEU A 75 10.62 -7.77 -20.46
C LEU A 75 10.03 -8.59 -21.60
N SER A 76 9.96 -9.91 -21.46
CA SER A 76 9.42 -10.83 -22.45
C SER A 76 7.90 -10.91 -22.45
N ARG A 77 7.21 -10.31 -21.47
CA ARG A 77 5.74 -10.34 -21.36
C ARG A 77 5.13 -8.96 -21.54
N PRO A 78 3.93 -8.87 -22.12
CA PRO A 78 3.29 -7.57 -22.37
C PRO A 78 2.99 -6.85 -21.04
N TYR A 79 3.61 -5.70 -20.83
CA TYR A 79 3.33 -4.82 -19.67
C TYR A 79 1.83 -4.46 -19.57
N GLY A 80 1.13 -4.44 -20.71
CA GLY A 80 -0.31 -4.20 -20.77
C GLY A 80 -1.14 -5.11 -19.86
N LEU A 81 -0.70 -6.34 -19.60
CA LEU A 81 -1.40 -7.28 -18.71
C LEU A 81 -1.46 -6.81 -17.24
N ASN A 82 -0.57 -5.91 -16.84
CA ASN A 82 -0.55 -5.32 -15.50
C ASN A 82 -1.83 -4.51 -15.19
N PHE A 83 -2.40 -3.85 -16.19
CA PHE A 83 -3.58 -3.00 -16.02
C PHE A 83 -4.78 -3.42 -16.91
N ARG A 84 -4.55 -4.19 -17.98
CA ARG A 84 -5.57 -4.70 -18.90
C ARG A 84 -5.40 -6.21 -19.08
N ASN A 85 -6.16 -7.01 -18.33
CA ASN A 85 -6.08 -8.46 -18.34
C ASN A 85 -7.49 -9.08 -18.48
N PRO A 86 -7.94 -9.35 -19.73
CA PRO A 86 -9.28 -9.89 -19.97
C PRO A 86 -9.50 -11.26 -19.35
N ARG A 87 -8.47 -12.10 -19.27
CA ARG A 87 -8.56 -13.44 -18.67
C ARG A 87 -8.80 -13.36 -17.15
N MET A 88 -8.09 -12.46 -16.47
CA MET A 88 -8.34 -12.19 -15.05
C MET A 88 -9.76 -11.63 -14.82
N ALA A 89 -10.20 -10.72 -15.68
CA ALA A 89 -11.56 -10.15 -15.64
C ALA A 89 -12.64 -11.25 -15.78
N ARG A 90 -12.44 -12.21 -16.68
CA ARG A 90 -13.35 -13.35 -16.85
C ARG A 90 -13.42 -14.18 -15.57
N LEU A 91 -12.29 -14.59 -14.99
CA LEU A 91 -12.24 -15.38 -13.76
C LEU A 91 -12.87 -14.66 -12.56
N ALA A 92 -12.65 -13.34 -12.45
CA ALA A 92 -13.29 -12.51 -11.43
C ALA A 92 -14.82 -12.48 -11.58
N ARG A 93 -15.32 -12.35 -12.80
CA ARG A 93 -16.75 -12.38 -13.11
C ARG A 93 -17.38 -13.73 -12.83
N GLU A 94 -16.71 -14.82 -13.21
CA GLU A 94 -17.15 -16.19 -12.93
C GLU A 94 -17.30 -16.41 -11.41
N TYR A 95 -16.31 -16.03 -10.64
CA TYR A 95 -16.37 -16.13 -9.18
C TYR A 95 -17.46 -15.25 -8.55
N ALA A 96 -17.63 -14.05 -9.05
CA ALA A 96 -18.68 -13.17 -8.55
C ALA A 96 -20.11 -13.70 -8.92
N ARG A 97 -20.27 -14.33 -10.09
CA ARG A 97 -21.55 -15.02 -10.44
C ARG A 97 -21.83 -16.20 -9.53
N GLU A 98 -20.81 -17.02 -9.26
CA GLU A 98 -20.89 -18.19 -8.39
C GLU A 98 -21.28 -17.81 -6.96
N THR A 99 -20.67 -16.77 -6.42
CA THR A 99 -20.83 -16.35 -5.03
C THR A 99 -22.01 -15.40 -4.79
N GLY A 100 -22.48 -14.71 -5.81
CA GLY A 100 -23.61 -13.80 -5.77
C GLY A 100 -23.46 -12.67 -4.75
N PRO A 101 -22.40 -11.85 -4.79
CA PRO A 101 -22.19 -10.81 -3.81
C PRO A 101 -23.26 -9.72 -3.89
N ASP A 102 -23.61 -9.15 -2.75
CA ASP A 102 -24.45 -7.94 -2.69
C ASP A 102 -23.65 -6.70 -3.07
N ILE A 103 -22.35 -6.69 -2.74
CA ILE A 103 -21.41 -5.61 -3.02
C ILE A 103 -20.00 -6.16 -3.28
N VAL A 104 -19.26 -5.51 -4.18
CA VAL A 104 -17.85 -5.77 -4.39
C VAL A 104 -17.03 -4.58 -3.87
N HIS A 105 -16.00 -4.86 -3.08
CA HIS A 105 -15.04 -3.86 -2.62
C HIS A 105 -13.64 -4.22 -3.11
N ALA A 106 -13.15 -3.52 -4.12
CA ALA A 106 -11.78 -3.65 -4.61
C ALA A 106 -10.81 -2.92 -3.67
N MET A 107 -10.05 -3.68 -2.90
CA MET A 107 -9.08 -3.15 -1.94
C MET A 107 -7.75 -2.77 -2.60
N HIS A 108 -7.38 -3.49 -3.66
CA HIS A 108 -6.19 -3.21 -4.46
C HIS A 108 -6.21 -3.99 -5.77
N LEU A 109 -5.74 -3.37 -6.87
CA LEU A 109 -5.89 -3.92 -8.22
C LEU A 109 -4.58 -4.33 -8.89
N GLN A 110 -3.41 -4.11 -8.30
CA GLN A 110 -2.14 -4.59 -8.84
C GLN A 110 -2.16 -6.11 -8.98
N GLY A 111 -1.82 -6.63 -10.15
CA GLY A 111 -1.89 -8.07 -10.43
C GLY A 111 -3.29 -8.62 -10.76
N LEU A 112 -4.36 -7.95 -10.32
CA LEU A 112 -5.73 -8.24 -10.78
C LEU A 112 -6.07 -7.46 -12.07
N SER A 113 -5.48 -6.30 -12.27
CA SER A 113 -5.76 -5.33 -13.32
C SER A 113 -7.08 -4.55 -13.16
N ALA A 114 -7.17 -3.39 -13.82
CA ALA A 114 -8.41 -2.60 -13.82
C ALA A 114 -9.55 -3.26 -14.60
N SER A 115 -9.25 -4.28 -15.43
CA SER A 115 -10.28 -5.01 -16.20
C SER A 115 -11.30 -5.75 -15.32
N VAL A 116 -10.99 -6.03 -14.06
CA VAL A 116 -11.95 -6.69 -13.15
C VAL A 116 -13.11 -5.78 -12.76
N LEU A 117 -12.91 -4.45 -12.78
CA LEU A 117 -13.96 -3.49 -12.40
C LEU A 117 -15.18 -3.54 -13.31
N PRO A 118 -15.06 -3.38 -14.66
CA PRO A 118 -16.22 -3.53 -15.55
C PRO A 118 -16.79 -4.95 -15.49
N ALA A 119 -15.99 -5.99 -15.29
CA ALA A 119 -16.46 -7.36 -15.17
C ALA A 119 -17.39 -7.57 -13.96
N PHE A 120 -17.12 -6.89 -12.84
CA PHE A 120 -18.04 -6.85 -11.69
C PHE A 120 -19.27 -5.98 -11.97
N LYS A 121 -19.07 -4.83 -12.62
CA LYS A 121 -20.18 -3.90 -12.90
C LYS A 121 -21.23 -4.48 -13.86
N GLU A 122 -20.81 -5.33 -14.82
CA GLU A 122 -21.72 -6.07 -15.71
C GLU A 122 -22.73 -6.96 -14.96
N LEU A 123 -22.44 -7.31 -13.70
CA LEU A 123 -23.34 -8.10 -12.84
C LEU A 123 -24.37 -7.23 -12.10
N GLY A 124 -24.40 -5.92 -12.33
CA GLY A 124 -25.28 -5.00 -11.62
C GLY A 124 -24.99 -4.88 -10.13
N VAL A 125 -23.78 -5.27 -9.68
CA VAL A 125 -23.39 -5.21 -8.28
C VAL A 125 -22.75 -3.87 -7.97
N PRO A 126 -23.12 -3.20 -6.85
CA PRO A 126 -22.43 -2.01 -6.39
C PRO A 126 -20.94 -2.26 -6.19
N LEU A 127 -20.14 -1.29 -6.60
CA LEU A 127 -18.68 -1.41 -6.64
C LEU A 127 -18.00 -0.27 -5.90
N VAL A 128 -17.24 -0.59 -4.88
CA VAL A 128 -16.39 0.34 -4.13
C VAL A 128 -14.92 0.04 -4.44
N PHE A 129 -14.12 1.08 -4.55
CA PHE A 129 -12.67 0.95 -4.71
C PHE A 129 -11.94 1.71 -3.59
N THR A 130 -11.03 1.04 -2.90
CA THR A 130 -10.10 1.69 -1.97
C THR A 130 -8.76 1.94 -2.65
N ALA A 131 -8.33 3.19 -2.65
CA ALA A 131 -6.99 3.58 -3.06
C ALA A 131 -6.01 3.38 -1.89
N ALA A 132 -5.63 2.13 -1.65
CA ALA A 132 -4.72 1.76 -0.57
C ALA A 132 -3.28 2.25 -0.82
N ASP A 133 -2.92 2.46 -2.08
CA ASP A 133 -1.67 3.06 -2.54
C ASP A 133 -1.90 3.88 -3.82
N PHE A 134 -0.81 4.25 -4.49
CA PHE A 134 -0.86 5.08 -5.70
C PHE A 134 -0.88 4.28 -7.01
N TRP A 135 -1.17 2.97 -6.97
CA TRP A 135 -1.24 2.15 -8.18
C TRP A 135 -2.14 2.76 -9.28
N PRO A 136 -3.26 3.41 -9.02
CA PRO A 136 -4.07 4.00 -10.09
C PRO A 136 -3.33 5.01 -10.96
N ILE A 137 -2.39 5.75 -10.39
CA ILE A 137 -1.65 6.83 -11.06
C ILE A 137 -0.16 6.52 -11.24
N CYS A 138 0.40 5.59 -10.48
CA CYS A 138 1.81 5.22 -10.52
C CYS A 138 2.00 3.74 -10.86
N PRO A 139 2.70 3.38 -11.95
CA PRO A 139 2.94 1.99 -12.33
C PRO A 139 3.81 1.20 -11.35
N VAL A 140 4.54 1.90 -10.48
CA VAL A 140 5.45 1.34 -9.47
C VAL A 140 5.02 1.67 -8.04
N VAL A 141 3.80 2.17 -7.88
CA VAL A 141 2.98 2.37 -6.68
C VAL A 141 3.42 3.45 -5.68
N ASP A 142 4.64 3.96 -5.74
CA ASP A 142 5.24 4.76 -4.67
C ASP A 142 5.37 6.27 -4.96
N LEU A 143 5.00 6.72 -6.15
CA LEU A 143 5.12 8.11 -6.60
C LEU A 143 6.53 8.71 -6.36
N ARG A 144 7.55 7.86 -6.41
CA ARG A 144 8.95 8.26 -6.39
C ARG A 144 9.62 7.86 -7.69
N ARG A 145 10.17 8.85 -8.39
CA ARG A 145 10.84 8.63 -9.67
C ARG A 145 12.14 7.83 -9.48
N HIS A 146 12.64 7.28 -10.58
CA HIS A 146 13.91 6.52 -10.61
C HIS A 146 15.12 7.33 -10.14
N ASP A 147 15.08 8.67 -10.25
CA ASP A 147 16.10 9.60 -9.78
C ASP A 147 15.92 10.05 -8.32
N GLY A 148 14.93 9.49 -7.63
CA GLY A 148 14.61 9.80 -6.24
C GLY A 148 13.65 10.97 -6.04
N ALA A 149 13.33 11.76 -7.06
CA ALA A 149 12.41 12.89 -6.93
C ALA A 149 10.96 12.39 -6.72
N LEU A 150 10.16 13.19 -6.00
CA LEU A 150 8.73 12.95 -5.85
C LEU A 150 8.00 13.15 -7.18
N CYS A 151 6.90 12.40 -7.37
CA CYS A 151 6.11 12.39 -8.59
C CYS A 151 4.65 12.69 -8.26
N THR A 152 3.99 13.50 -9.08
CA THR A 152 2.59 13.88 -8.90
C THR A 152 1.63 13.17 -9.86
N GLY A 153 2.17 12.38 -10.80
CA GLY A 153 1.33 11.69 -11.78
C GLY A 153 2.11 11.09 -12.94
N PRO A 154 1.43 10.39 -13.85
CA PRO A 154 2.06 9.66 -14.93
C PRO A 154 2.60 10.57 -16.03
N GLU A 155 3.87 10.38 -16.36
CA GLU A 155 4.53 10.92 -17.54
C GLU A 155 5.33 9.79 -18.19
N VAL A 156 5.15 9.57 -19.49
CA VAL A 156 5.60 8.33 -20.16
C VAL A 156 7.08 8.07 -19.98
N SER A 157 7.94 9.06 -20.20
CA SER A 157 9.40 8.89 -20.12
C SER A 157 9.83 8.56 -18.68
N HIS A 158 9.25 9.21 -17.67
CA HIS A 158 9.52 8.92 -16.27
C HIS A 158 8.99 7.55 -15.87
N CYS A 159 7.75 7.21 -16.28
CA CYS A 159 7.16 5.90 -16.00
C CYS A 159 7.97 4.75 -16.60
N VAL A 160 8.44 4.88 -17.85
CA VAL A 160 9.31 3.88 -18.49
C VAL A 160 10.59 3.69 -17.69
N ARG A 161 11.26 4.77 -17.27
CA ARG A 161 12.46 4.69 -16.44
C ARG A 161 12.20 4.07 -15.07
N CYS A 162 11.10 4.45 -14.41
CA CYS A 162 10.72 3.90 -13.12
C CYS A 162 10.47 2.39 -13.19
N ILE A 163 9.76 1.92 -14.21
CA ILE A 163 9.51 0.49 -14.44
C ILE A 163 10.84 -0.23 -14.75
N ALA A 164 11.67 0.36 -15.62
CA ALA A 164 12.94 -0.22 -16.02
C ALA A 164 13.91 -0.32 -14.83
N SER A 165 14.04 0.71 -14.02
CA SER A 165 14.98 0.75 -12.88
C SER A 165 14.69 -0.31 -11.82
N ARG A 166 13.43 -0.74 -11.70
CA ARG A 166 12.97 -1.75 -10.73
C ARG A 166 12.89 -3.17 -11.32
N ASN A 167 13.23 -3.33 -12.59
CA ASN A 167 13.20 -4.63 -13.22
C ASN A 167 14.39 -5.50 -12.72
N PRO A 168 14.19 -6.78 -12.40
CA PRO A 168 15.28 -7.68 -12.01
C PRO A 168 16.29 -7.91 -13.14
N ASP A 169 15.87 -7.85 -14.42
CA ASP A 169 16.75 -8.01 -15.57
C ASP A 169 17.67 -6.78 -15.77
N PRO A 170 19.02 -6.96 -15.75
CA PRO A 170 19.95 -5.87 -15.99
C PRO A 170 19.78 -5.16 -17.34
N ARG A 171 19.35 -5.89 -18.38
CA ARG A 171 19.08 -5.33 -19.71
C ARG A 171 17.91 -4.35 -19.68
N ALA A 172 16.87 -4.66 -18.91
CA ALA A 172 15.77 -3.72 -18.68
C ALA A 172 16.22 -2.49 -17.90
N ARG A 173 17.07 -2.70 -16.88
CA ARG A 173 17.58 -1.58 -16.08
C ARG A 173 18.40 -0.58 -16.89
N SER A 174 19.06 -1.02 -17.96
CA SER A 174 19.79 -0.11 -18.84
C SER A 174 18.89 0.92 -19.53
N VAL A 175 17.62 0.60 -19.77
CA VAL A 175 16.62 1.55 -20.33
C VAL A 175 16.42 2.77 -19.44
N ALA A 176 16.57 2.63 -18.13
CA ALA A 176 16.46 3.77 -17.20
C ALA A 176 17.54 4.83 -17.43
N ARG A 177 18.67 4.45 -18.05
CA ARG A 177 19.82 5.34 -18.34
C ARG A 177 19.73 6.01 -19.71
N LEU A 178 18.75 5.65 -20.57
CA LEU A 178 18.62 6.21 -21.90
C LEU A 178 18.35 7.74 -21.83
N PRO A 179 18.88 8.52 -22.79
CA PRO A 179 18.54 9.95 -22.90
C PRO A 179 17.04 10.18 -23.02
N GLY A 180 16.54 11.24 -22.42
CA GLY A 180 15.11 11.59 -22.46
C GLY A 180 14.59 11.81 -23.88
N THR A 181 15.42 12.30 -24.78
CA THR A 181 15.12 12.47 -26.20
C THR A 181 14.79 11.15 -26.89
N LEU A 182 15.56 10.08 -26.61
CA LEU A 182 15.28 8.74 -27.14
C LEU A 182 13.97 8.17 -26.61
N LEU A 183 13.66 8.36 -25.33
CA LEU A 183 12.39 7.91 -24.76
C LEU A 183 11.19 8.68 -25.32
N LYS A 184 11.35 9.98 -25.57
CA LYS A 184 10.33 10.80 -26.26
C LYS A 184 10.12 10.35 -27.72
N ALA A 185 11.21 10.05 -28.45
CA ALA A 185 11.14 9.49 -29.79
C ALA A 185 10.46 8.09 -29.79
N ALA A 186 10.78 7.24 -28.83
CA ALA A 186 10.14 5.94 -28.66
C ALA A 186 8.64 6.08 -28.32
N ASP A 187 8.24 7.06 -27.50
CA ASP A 187 6.85 7.38 -27.25
C ASP A 187 6.13 7.79 -28.54
N LEU A 188 6.72 8.69 -29.32
CA LEU A 188 6.14 9.11 -30.61
C LEU A 188 6.01 7.92 -31.58
N ALA A 189 7.08 7.13 -31.75
CA ALA A 189 7.09 5.94 -32.59
C ALA A 189 6.05 4.89 -32.12
N SER A 190 5.79 4.79 -30.83
CA SER A 190 4.78 3.89 -30.26
C SER A 190 3.34 4.23 -30.66
N ARG A 191 3.11 5.44 -31.22
CA ARG A 191 1.80 5.89 -31.74
C ARG A 191 1.55 5.41 -33.17
N THR A 192 2.57 4.95 -33.85
CA THR A 192 2.52 4.51 -35.25
C THR A 192 2.32 2.97 -35.34
N PRO A 193 2.01 2.44 -36.52
CA PRO A 193 1.95 0.98 -36.77
C PRO A 193 3.26 0.24 -36.42
N LEU A 194 4.41 0.92 -36.41
CA LEU A 194 5.71 0.36 -36.05
C LEU A 194 5.72 -0.34 -34.69
N ARG A 195 4.83 0.08 -33.76
CA ARG A 195 4.66 -0.62 -32.47
C ARG A 195 4.32 -2.10 -32.62
N ARG A 196 3.68 -2.51 -33.71
CA ARG A 196 3.33 -3.92 -33.97
C ARG A 196 4.54 -4.78 -34.27
N LEU A 197 5.63 -4.18 -34.77
CA LEU A 197 6.84 -4.84 -35.22
C LEU A 197 7.93 -4.86 -34.13
N SER A 198 7.78 -4.07 -33.05
CA SER A 198 8.81 -3.89 -32.02
C SER A 198 8.24 -4.08 -30.63
N LEU A 199 8.75 -5.09 -29.88
CA LEU A 199 8.37 -5.33 -28.49
C LEU A 199 8.63 -4.12 -27.57
N PRO A 200 9.81 -3.43 -27.62
CA PRO A 200 10.02 -2.22 -26.85
C PRO A 200 8.99 -1.12 -27.12
N LEU A 201 8.64 -0.87 -28.36
CA LEU A 201 7.62 0.14 -28.71
C LEU A 201 6.22 -0.26 -28.23
N ARG A 202 5.89 -1.57 -28.24
CA ARG A 202 4.64 -2.06 -27.62
C ARG A 202 4.62 -1.77 -26.12
N GLN A 203 5.73 -1.98 -25.42
CA GLN A 203 5.83 -1.71 -23.97
C GLN A 203 5.66 -0.22 -23.67
N VAL A 204 6.34 0.67 -24.42
CA VAL A 204 6.15 2.12 -24.28
C VAL A 204 4.71 2.52 -24.57
N GLY A 205 4.11 1.97 -25.63
CA GLY A 205 2.71 2.21 -25.95
C GLY A 205 1.75 1.76 -24.86
N ALA A 206 2.04 0.64 -24.18
CA ALA A 206 1.26 0.16 -23.07
C ALA A 206 1.40 1.09 -21.83
N VAL A 207 2.62 1.55 -21.52
CA VAL A 207 2.84 2.54 -20.45
C VAL A 207 2.04 3.80 -20.69
N ARG A 208 2.03 4.30 -21.95
CA ARG A 208 1.25 5.48 -22.33
C ARG A 208 -0.27 5.27 -22.24
N ALA A 209 -0.76 4.07 -22.59
CA ALA A 209 -2.20 3.78 -22.56
C ALA A 209 -2.74 3.54 -21.14
N ARG A 210 -1.86 3.20 -20.19
CA ARG A 210 -2.25 2.82 -18.83
C ARG A 210 -3.09 3.86 -18.08
N PRO A 211 -2.71 5.16 -18.02
CA PRO A 211 -3.48 6.15 -17.24
C PRO A 211 -4.91 6.29 -17.73
N SER A 212 -5.12 6.41 -19.05
CA SER A 212 -6.46 6.51 -19.65
C SER A 212 -7.29 5.26 -19.36
N TYR A 213 -6.72 4.08 -19.57
CA TYR A 213 -7.42 2.82 -19.33
C TYR A 213 -7.85 2.67 -17.86
N ILE A 214 -6.97 2.97 -16.91
CA ILE A 214 -7.31 2.90 -15.48
C ILE A 214 -8.38 3.92 -15.12
N LYS A 215 -8.26 5.16 -15.59
CA LYS A 215 -9.25 6.20 -15.36
C LYS A 215 -10.62 5.80 -15.88
N GLU A 216 -10.72 5.34 -17.15
CA GLU A 216 -11.94 4.89 -17.77
C GLU A 216 -12.64 3.79 -16.95
N ASN A 217 -11.87 2.83 -16.45
CA ASN A 217 -12.44 1.74 -15.65
C ASN A 217 -12.83 2.17 -14.23
N LEU A 218 -12.09 3.10 -13.62
CA LEU A 218 -12.43 3.65 -12.30
C LEU A 218 -13.62 4.63 -12.33
N VAL A 219 -14.01 5.13 -13.49
CA VAL A 219 -15.28 5.89 -13.64
C VAL A 219 -16.49 5.00 -13.32
N SER A 220 -16.42 3.69 -13.60
CA SER A 220 -17.52 2.75 -13.35
C SER A 220 -17.77 2.43 -11.86
N VAL A 221 -16.83 2.70 -10.95
CA VAL A 221 -17.03 2.44 -9.52
C VAL A 221 -18.01 3.45 -8.91
N ASP A 222 -18.83 3.00 -7.97
CA ASP A 222 -19.87 3.83 -7.35
C ASP A 222 -19.27 4.78 -6.29
N ARG A 223 -18.27 4.32 -5.54
CA ARG A 223 -17.53 5.11 -4.54
C ARG A 223 -16.05 4.77 -4.55
N VAL A 224 -15.24 5.77 -4.23
CA VAL A 224 -13.81 5.62 -3.97
C VAL A 224 -13.55 5.92 -2.50
N VAL A 225 -12.72 5.14 -1.84
CA VAL A 225 -12.21 5.42 -0.50
C VAL A 225 -10.72 5.75 -0.64
N ALA A 226 -10.31 6.89 -0.12
CA ALA A 226 -8.92 7.31 -0.01
C ALA A 226 -8.53 7.42 1.46
N TYR A 227 -7.36 6.94 1.85
CA TYR A 227 -6.96 6.98 3.26
C TYR A 227 -6.54 8.36 3.73
N THR A 228 -6.16 9.25 2.80
CA THR A 228 -5.65 10.59 3.08
C THR A 228 -6.22 11.62 2.09
N ASN A 229 -6.21 12.89 2.49
CA ASN A 229 -6.52 13.99 1.58
C ASN A 229 -5.51 14.05 0.42
N LEU A 230 -4.22 13.82 0.70
CA LEU A 230 -3.20 13.70 -0.35
C LEU A 230 -3.62 12.71 -1.44
N THR A 231 -4.03 11.50 -1.04
CA THR A 231 -4.44 10.46 -2.01
C THR A 231 -5.66 10.89 -2.81
N ARG A 232 -6.69 11.45 -2.15
CA ARG A 232 -7.85 12.03 -2.84
C ARG A 232 -7.42 13.09 -3.86
N ASP A 233 -6.56 14.02 -3.48
CA ASP A 233 -6.19 15.16 -4.31
C ASP A 233 -5.32 14.72 -5.50
N LEU A 234 -4.40 13.79 -5.30
CA LEU A 234 -3.61 13.18 -6.37
C LEU A 234 -4.47 12.36 -7.34
N LEU A 235 -5.45 11.61 -6.86
CA LEU A 235 -6.41 10.91 -7.72
C LEU A 235 -7.26 11.90 -8.51
N SER A 236 -7.81 12.91 -7.85
CA SER A 236 -8.66 13.95 -8.47
C SER A 236 -7.91 14.73 -9.54
N SER A 237 -6.65 15.14 -9.28
CA SER A 237 -5.83 15.85 -10.26
C SER A 237 -5.51 14.99 -11.51
N ASN A 238 -5.58 13.67 -11.38
CA ASN A 238 -5.49 12.70 -12.48
C ASN A 238 -6.88 12.29 -13.03
N GLY A 239 -7.96 12.96 -12.60
CA GLY A 239 -9.32 12.75 -13.06
C GLY A 239 -9.98 11.46 -12.58
N ILE A 240 -9.54 10.93 -11.42
CA ILE A 240 -10.05 9.70 -10.79
C ILE A 240 -10.84 10.07 -9.54
N GLY A 241 -12.02 9.50 -9.36
CA GLY A 241 -12.83 9.60 -8.13
C GLY A 241 -13.44 10.98 -7.87
N VAL A 242 -13.41 11.89 -8.81
CA VAL A 242 -13.97 13.26 -8.66
C VAL A 242 -15.43 13.19 -8.22
N GLY A 243 -15.77 13.90 -7.14
CA GLY A 243 -17.13 13.97 -6.58
C GLY A 243 -17.65 12.70 -5.90
N LYS A 244 -16.89 11.59 -5.87
CA LYS A 244 -17.31 10.31 -5.26
C LYS A 244 -16.30 9.68 -4.30
N THR A 245 -15.26 10.44 -3.92
CA THR A 245 -14.22 9.98 -3.00
C THR A 245 -14.57 10.34 -1.57
N LEU A 246 -14.66 9.32 -0.69
CA LEU A 246 -14.67 9.47 0.76
C LEU A 246 -13.21 9.41 1.27
N VAL A 247 -12.82 10.38 2.09
CA VAL A 247 -11.54 10.30 2.81
C VAL A 247 -11.79 9.64 4.16
N SER A 248 -11.26 8.43 4.31
CA SER A 248 -11.37 7.65 5.55
C SER A 248 -10.22 6.64 5.63
N HIS A 249 -9.31 6.83 6.59
CA HIS A 249 -8.25 5.85 6.84
C HIS A 249 -8.84 4.60 7.50
N TYR A 250 -8.18 3.48 7.29
CA TYR A 250 -8.55 2.20 7.89
C TYR A 250 -8.39 2.21 9.43
N GLY A 251 -9.10 1.31 10.09
CA GLY A 251 -8.93 1.02 11.49
C GLY A 251 -7.84 -0.04 11.73
N ILE A 252 -7.24 -0.01 12.91
CA ILE A 252 -6.27 -1.03 13.33
C ILE A 252 -6.81 -1.87 14.48
N ASP A 253 -6.31 -3.09 14.58
CA ASP A 253 -6.45 -3.87 15.80
C ASP A 253 -5.48 -3.31 16.85
N ALA A 254 -6.00 -2.50 17.75
CA ALA A 254 -5.25 -1.92 18.86
C ALA A 254 -5.27 -2.80 20.12
N THR A 255 -5.82 -4.03 20.04
CA THR A 255 -5.93 -4.94 21.16
C THR A 255 -4.54 -5.24 21.73
N GLY A 256 -4.39 -5.01 23.02
CA GLY A 256 -3.11 -5.16 23.72
C GLY A 256 -2.16 -3.95 23.61
N LEU A 257 -2.17 -3.17 22.51
CA LEU A 257 -1.27 -2.01 22.37
C LEU A 257 -1.49 -0.93 23.44
N ALA A 258 -2.73 -0.72 23.88
CA ALA A 258 -3.01 0.12 25.05
C ALA A 258 -2.31 -0.35 26.33
N GLY A 259 -2.05 -1.67 26.43
CA GLY A 259 -1.24 -2.27 27.50
C GLY A 259 0.25 -1.89 27.45
N ALA A 260 0.78 -1.57 26.28
CA ALA A 260 2.17 -1.15 26.12
C ALA A 260 2.46 0.16 26.89
N ALA A 261 1.53 1.12 26.84
CA ALA A 261 1.66 2.36 27.60
C ALA A 261 1.76 2.10 29.12
N ARG A 262 0.98 1.16 29.64
CA ARG A 262 0.99 0.77 31.06
C ARG A 262 2.26 -0.01 31.45
N ARG A 263 2.80 -0.79 30.53
CA ARG A 263 4.04 -1.57 30.73
C ARG A 263 5.31 -0.73 30.58
N ARG A 264 5.20 0.45 29.92
CA ARG A 264 6.34 1.35 29.72
C ARG A 264 6.88 1.83 31.06
N ARG A 265 8.12 1.41 31.37
CA ARG A 265 8.78 1.84 32.60
C ARG A 265 9.32 3.26 32.45
N PRO A 266 9.18 4.12 33.46
CA PRO A 266 9.90 5.38 33.48
C PRO A 266 11.40 5.14 33.29
N SER A 267 12.05 5.97 32.51
CA SER A 267 13.46 5.91 32.22
C SER A 267 14.03 7.32 32.14
N PRO A 268 15.20 7.59 32.71
CA PRO A 268 15.92 8.84 32.49
C PRO A 268 16.35 8.95 31.01
N THR A 269 16.61 7.81 30.34
CA THR A 269 17.05 7.72 28.97
C THR A 269 15.87 7.79 28.00
N LEU A 270 15.90 8.66 27.01
CA LEU A 270 14.92 8.72 25.91
C LEU A 270 15.12 7.52 24.98
N ARG A 271 14.11 6.65 24.87
CA ARG A 271 14.14 5.46 24.01
C ARG A 271 13.48 5.75 22.66
N VAL A 272 14.33 5.97 21.66
CA VAL A 272 13.91 6.20 20.25
C VAL A 272 13.77 4.87 19.53
N GLY A 273 12.74 4.68 18.75
CA GLY A 273 12.54 3.49 17.92
C GLY A 273 12.33 3.78 16.46
N PHE A 274 12.82 2.87 15.61
CA PHE A 274 12.41 2.66 14.24
C PHE A 274 11.73 1.29 14.15
N VAL A 275 10.55 1.23 13.54
CA VAL A 275 9.78 -0.02 13.36
C VAL A 275 9.30 -0.09 11.91
N GLY A 276 9.79 -1.08 11.16
CA GLY A 276 9.39 -1.26 9.76
C GLY A 276 10.42 -1.98 8.91
N THR A 277 10.08 -2.21 7.64
CA THR A 277 11.00 -2.82 6.67
C THR A 277 12.27 -1.98 6.52
N LEU A 278 13.44 -2.62 6.55
CA LEU A 278 14.72 -1.96 6.35
C LEU A 278 14.98 -1.70 4.86
N ALA A 279 14.09 -0.91 4.25
CA ALA A 279 14.15 -0.54 2.84
C ALA A 279 14.62 0.91 2.66
N PRO A 280 15.34 1.24 1.57
CA PRO A 280 15.87 2.60 1.34
C PRO A 280 14.82 3.71 1.42
N HIS A 281 13.60 3.45 0.93
CA HIS A 281 12.51 4.43 0.93
C HIS A 281 11.93 4.69 2.34
N LYS A 282 12.17 3.82 3.30
CA LYS A 282 11.75 3.99 4.71
C LYS A 282 12.70 4.87 5.52
N GLY A 283 13.88 5.21 4.98
CA GLY A 283 14.74 6.26 5.49
C GLY A 283 15.46 5.99 6.81
N CYS A 284 15.60 4.72 7.23
CA CYS A 284 16.31 4.38 8.47
C CYS A 284 17.74 4.96 8.52
N ASP A 285 18.40 5.11 7.37
CA ASP A 285 19.72 5.76 7.26
C ASP A 285 19.70 7.26 7.60
N ILE A 286 18.58 7.96 7.34
CA ILE A 286 18.40 9.36 7.78
C ILE A 286 18.38 9.43 9.29
N LEU A 287 17.65 8.51 9.94
CA LEU A 287 17.60 8.44 11.38
C LEU A 287 18.96 8.13 12.00
N LEU A 288 19.70 7.17 11.44
CA LEU A 288 21.05 6.85 11.93
C LEU A 288 22.01 8.04 11.79
N LYS A 289 21.98 8.75 10.66
CA LYS A 289 22.76 9.97 10.47
C LYS A 289 22.38 11.04 11.49
N ALA A 290 21.09 11.29 11.68
CA ALA A 290 20.59 12.24 12.67
C ALA A 290 20.99 11.87 14.11
N PHE A 291 20.88 10.59 14.46
CA PHE A 291 21.21 10.08 15.79
C PHE A 291 22.70 10.25 16.11
N ARG A 292 23.59 10.01 15.14
CA ARG A 292 25.04 10.22 15.29
C ARG A 292 25.47 11.69 15.41
N MET A 293 24.58 12.64 15.03
CA MET A 293 24.82 14.08 15.25
C MET A 293 24.46 14.51 16.69
N LEU A 294 23.80 13.65 17.46
CA LEU A 294 23.50 13.95 18.87
C LEU A 294 24.77 13.91 19.72
N PRO A 295 24.88 14.77 20.74
CA PRO A 295 25.99 14.72 21.69
C PRO A 295 26.19 13.30 22.26
N PRO A 296 27.43 12.81 22.39
CA PRO A 296 27.68 11.46 22.89
C PRO A 296 27.18 11.21 24.32
N ASP A 297 27.15 12.25 25.13
CA ASP A 297 26.69 12.28 26.51
C ASP A 297 25.19 12.49 26.66
N LEU A 298 24.48 12.75 25.56
CA LEU A 298 23.02 12.86 25.59
C LEU A 298 22.40 11.49 25.90
N ASP A 299 21.60 11.46 26.96
CA ASP A 299 20.98 10.24 27.47
C ASP A 299 19.81 9.79 26.60
N VAL A 300 20.15 9.15 25.48
CA VAL A 300 19.23 8.67 24.43
C VAL A 300 19.71 7.34 23.86
N THR A 301 18.78 6.42 23.57
CA THR A 301 19.06 5.15 22.87
C THR A 301 18.20 5.00 21.64
N LEU A 302 18.68 4.24 20.64
CA LEU A 302 17.97 3.91 19.42
C LEU A 302 17.85 2.40 19.26
N SER A 303 16.62 1.91 19.12
CA SER A 303 16.35 0.54 18.72
C SER A 303 15.72 0.48 17.31
N VAL A 304 16.35 -0.31 16.44
CA VAL A 304 15.92 -0.52 15.05
C VAL A 304 15.30 -1.91 14.93
N HIS A 305 13.99 -1.94 14.68
CA HIS A 305 13.22 -3.17 14.50
C HIS A 305 12.83 -3.32 13.02
N GLY A 306 13.28 -4.40 12.38
CA GLY A 306 12.96 -4.68 10.98
C GLY A 306 13.77 -5.86 10.44
N ASP A 307 13.19 -6.56 9.46
CA ASP A 307 13.86 -7.66 8.78
C ASP A 307 14.92 -7.12 7.81
N PRO A 308 16.20 -7.51 7.95
CA PRO A 308 17.27 -7.15 7.03
C PRO A 308 17.24 -7.96 5.71
N ALA A 309 16.58 -9.12 5.67
CA ALA A 309 16.68 -10.06 4.57
C ALA A 309 16.16 -9.53 3.22
N PRO A 310 15.08 -8.73 3.14
CA PRO A 310 14.60 -8.20 1.85
C PRO A 310 15.56 -7.21 1.18
N TYR A 311 16.44 -6.53 1.95
CA TYR A 311 17.38 -5.52 1.45
C TYR A 311 18.77 -5.67 2.13
N PRO A 312 19.50 -6.78 1.90
CA PRO A 312 20.71 -7.11 2.67
C PRO A 312 21.83 -6.08 2.48
N SER A 313 22.01 -5.55 1.27
CA SER A 313 23.02 -4.51 1.01
C SER A 313 22.70 -3.22 1.75
N PHE A 314 21.45 -2.80 1.80
CA PHE A 314 21.04 -1.62 2.56
C PHE A 314 21.17 -1.86 4.07
N ALA A 315 20.82 -3.04 4.56
CA ALA A 315 21.01 -3.40 5.95
C ALA A 315 22.50 -3.38 6.38
N ALA A 316 23.42 -3.76 5.47
CA ALA A 316 24.86 -3.61 5.69
C ALA A 316 25.24 -2.13 5.82
N THR A 317 24.79 -1.28 4.88
CA THR A 317 25.01 0.19 4.96
C THR A 317 24.47 0.79 6.26
N LEU A 318 23.31 0.31 6.77
CA LEU A 318 22.78 0.78 8.06
C LEU A 318 23.71 0.43 9.23
N ARG A 319 24.29 -0.78 9.24
CA ARG A 319 25.26 -1.16 10.28
C ARG A 319 26.55 -0.34 10.21
N GLU A 320 27.05 -0.08 9.01
CA GLU A 320 28.21 0.81 8.79
C GLU A 320 27.92 2.24 9.32
N LEU A 321 26.73 2.79 9.03
CA LEU A 321 26.31 4.09 9.52
C LEU A 321 26.16 4.12 11.05
N ALA A 322 25.72 3.06 11.68
CA ALA A 322 25.65 2.96 13.14
C ALA A 322 27.05 2.94 13.77
N GLY A 323 28.02 2.32 13.10
CA GLY A 323 29.40 2.20 13.59
C GLY A 323 29.47 1.48 14.94
N SER A 324 30.29 2.01 15.84
CA SER A 324 30.49 1.49 17.21
C SER A 324 29.66 2.24 18.27
N ASP A 325 28.65 3.02 17.89
CA ASP A 325 27.82 3.76 18.86
C ASP A 325 26.98 2.78 19.69
N ALA A 326 27.38 2.57 20.94
CA ALA A 326 26.73 1.63 21.87
C ALA A 326 25.26 1.99 22.19
N ARG A 327 24.81 3.21 21.87
CA ARG A 327 23.44 3.65 22.05
C ARG A 327 22.50 3.09 20.98
N ILE A 328 23.04 2.52 19.86
CA ILE A 328 22.26 2.01 18.72
C ILE A 328 22.19 0.48 18.76
N SER A 329 20.98 -0.08 18.69
CA SER A 329 20.78 -1.53 18.69
C SER A 329 19.85 -1.96 17.55
N PHE A 330 20.28 -2.97 16.76
CA PHE A 330 19.44 -3.64 15.77
C PHE A 330 18.78 -4.86 16.41
N ARG A 331 17.45 -4.87 16.42
CA ARG A 331 16.62 -5.90 17.08
C ARG A 331 16.11 -6.98 16.13
N GLY A 332 16.31 -6.80 14.80
CA GLY A 332 15.87 -7.75 13.78
C GLY A 332 14.35 -7.74 13.53
N ALA A 333 13.88 -8.82 12.91
CA ALA A 333 12.45 -9.06 12.67
C ALA A 333 11.73 -9.37 14.00
N PHE A 334 10.43 -9.10 14.04
CA PHE A 334 9.56 -9.39 15.17
C PHE A 334 8.20 -9.87 14.67
N SER A 335 7.49 -10.61 15.48
CA SER A 335 6.14 -11.08 15.18
C SER A 335 5.08 -10.04 15.58
N ARG A 336 3.83 -10.24 15.13
CA ARG A 336 2.74 -9.33 15.51
C ARG A 336 2.45 -9.41 17.02
N GLU A 337 2.64 -10.56 17.63
CA GLU A 337 2.49 -10.79 19.07
C GLU A 337 3.54 -10.00 19.89
N ASP A 338 4.69 -9.72 19.29
CA ASP A 338 5.76 -8.92 19.92
C ASP A 338 5.49 -7.41 19.91
N LEU A 339 4.52 -6.91 19.14
CA LEU A 339 4.26 -5.48 19.02
C LEU A 339 4.10 -4.78 20.38
N VAL A 340 3.38 -5.40 21.31
CA VAL A 340 3.18 -4.82 22.65
C VAL A 340 4.52 -4.64 23.37
N ARG A 341 5.42 -5.63 23.28
CA ARG A 341 6.76 -5.57 23.87
C ARG A 341 7.59 -4.48 23.18
N VAL A 342 7.62 -4.47 21.85
CA VAL A 342 8.37 -3.47 21.07
C VAL A 342 7.94 -2.05 21.47
N PHE A 343 6.65 -1.76 21.46
CA PHE A 343 6.17 -0.42 21.81
C PHE A 343 6.21 -0.09 23.31
N SER A 344 6.31 -1.08 24.21
CA SER A 344 6.56 -0.85 25.63
C SER A 344 7.97 -0.31 25.89
N ASP A 345 8.92 -0.67 25.04
CA ASP A 345 10.32 -0.29 25.14
C ASP A 345 10.66 1.02 24.41
N LEU A 346 9.67 1.69 23.81
CA LEU A 346 9.85 2.94 23.09
C LEU A 346 9.17 4.11 23.79
N ASP A 347 9.83 5.25 23.81
CA ASP A 347 9.27 6.54 24.24
C ASP A 347 8.75 7.35 23.07
N VAL A 348 9.38 7.22 21.91
CA VAL A 348 9.04 7.90 20.67
C VAL A 348 9.37 7.01 19.47
N LEU A 349 8.48 7.01 18.47
CA LEU A 349 8.73 6.34 17.19
C LEU A 349 9.18 7.35 16.15
N VAL A 350 10.19 7.02 15.33
CA VAL A 350 10.62 7.83 14.18
C VAL A 350 10.22 7.14 12.88
N VAL A 351 9.54 7.88 11.98
CA VAL A 351 9.13 7.40 10.65
C VAL A 351 9.73 8.32 9.58
N PRO A 352 11.00 8.11 9.19
CA PRO A 352 11.76 9.01 8.34
C PRO A 352 11.61 8.69 6.85
N SER A 353 10.41 8.29 6.43
CA SER A 353 10.14 7.86 5.05
C SER A 353 10.42 8.96 4.03
N ARG A 354 11.01 8.56 2.88
CA ARG A 354 11.38 9.43 1.75
C ARG A 354 10.32 9.52 0.65
N TRP A 355 9.24 8.83 0.81
CA TRP A 355 8.18 8.72 -0.19
C TRP A 355 6.83 9.13 0.40
N TYR A 356 5.84 9.32 -0.47
CA TYR A 356 4.48 9.50 -0.01
C TYR A 356 3.97 8.23 0.65
N GLU A 357 3.98 8.19 1.99
CA GLU A 357 3.21 7.19 2.72
C GLU A 357 1.73 7.56 2.60
N ASN A 358 0.88 6.59 2.32
CA ASN A 358 -0.55 6.85 2.27
C ASN A 358 -1.12 6.95 3.71
N ALA A 359 -1.12 5.82 4.43
CA ALA A 359 -1.51 5.77 5.83
C ALA A 359 -0.65 4.71 6.53
N PRO A 360 0.53 5.06 7.07
CA PRO A 360 1.44 4.08 7.65
C PRO A 360 0.92 3.56 8.98
N GLY A 361 0.58 2.26 9.03
CA GLY A 361 0.00 1.59 10.20
C GLY A 361 0.82 1.76 11.47
N VAL A 362 2.14 1.82 11.34
CA VAL A 362 3.06 1.97 12.46
C VAL A 362 2.84 3.28 13.25
N ILE A 363 2.34 4.34 12.59
CA ILE A 363 1.95 5.59 13.29
C ILE A 363 0.73 5.34 14.18
N PHE A 364 -0.28 4.62 13.67
CA PHE A 364 -1.46 4.28 14.47
C PHE A 364 -1.14 3.31 15.59
N GLU A 365 -0.24 2.35 15.35
CA GLU A 365 0.26 1.43 16.37
C GLU A 365 1.01 2.17 17.50
N ALA A 366 1.86 3.14 17.12
CA ALA A 366 2.52 4.01 18.10
C ALA A 366 1.52 4.82 18.92
N PHE A 367 0.52 5.41 18.27
CA PHE A 367 -0.52 6.17 18.96
C PHE A 367 -1.38 5.29 19.89
N ALA A 368 -1.73 4.06 19.46
CA ALA A 368 -2.43 3.10 20.31
C ALA A 368 -1.60 2.75 21.57
N ALA A 369 -0.28 2.69 21.41
CA ALA A 369 0.67 2.49 22.52
C ALA A 369 1.02 3.78 23.28
N LYS A 370 0.35 4.91 23.00
CA LYS A 370 0.68 6.22 23.58
C LYS A 370 2.17 6.62 23.42
N ALA A 371 2.76 6.25 22.30
CA ALA A 371 4.07 6.71 21.88
C ALA A 371 3.90 7.82 20.85
N PRO A 372 4.34 9.06 21.10
CA PRO A 372 4.36 10.12 20.10
C PRO A 372 5.33 9.75 18.97
N VAL A 373 5.20 10.46 17.84
CA VAL A 373 6.00 10.16 16.65
C VAL A 373 6.81 11.37 16.20
N VAL A 374 7.95 11.12 15.57
CA VAL A 374 8.70 12.12 14.77
C VAL A 374 8.69 11.62 13.33
N VAL A 375 8.06 12.37 12.42
CA VAL A 375 7.86 11.90 11.04
C VAL A 375 8.35 12.94 10.04
N THR A 376 8.72 12.46 8.85
CA THR A 376 8.99 13.36 7.71
C THR A 376 7.75 14.20 7.43
N ASN A 377 7.92 15.52 7.27
CA ASN A 377 6.85 16.41 6.82
C ASN A 377 6.56 16.17 5.34
N LEU A 378 5.88 15.06 5.07
CA LEU A 378 5.61 14.60 3.71
C LEU A 378 4.27 13.85 3.63
N GLY A 379 3.38 14.35 2.80
CA GLY A 379 2.20 13.66 2.34
C GLY A 379 1.29 13.14 3.46
N GLY A 380 0.85 11.89 3.34
CA GLY A 380 -0.10 11.30 4.27
C GLY A 380 0.38 11.19 5.71
N MET A 381 1.69 11.13 5.97
CA MET A 381 2.22 11.10 7.35
C MET A 381 1.87 12.38 8.11
N SER A 382 2.06 13.54 7.48
CA SER A 382 1.79 14.84 8.12
C SER A 382 0.29 15.08 8.37
N GLU A 383 -0.61 14.35 7.71
CA GLU A 383 -2.05 14.45 7.98
C GLU A 383 -2.46 13.83 9.33
N PHE A 384 -1.69 12.84 9.82
CA PHE A 384 -1.97 12.16 11.09
C PHE A 384 -1.22 12.77 12.27
N VAL A 385 -0.20 13.59 12.00
CA VAL A 385 0.63 14.21 13.03
C VAL A 385 0.26 15.69 13.17
N ARG A 386 -0.29 16.04 14.33
CA ARG A 386 -0.51 17.43 14.75
C ARG A 386 0.75 17.92 15.46
N PRO A 387 1.56 18.80 14.83
CA PRO A 387 2.80 19.28 15.41
C PRO A 387 2.59 19.83 16.82
N GLU A 388 3.51 19.56 17.73
CA GLU A 388 3.50 19.98 19.14
C GLU A 388 2.29 19.46 19.97
N ALA A 389 1.46 18.58 19.36
CA ALA A 389 0.32 17.97 20.04
C ALA A 389 0.48 16.45 20.21
N ASN A 390 0.71 15.69 19.14
CA ASN A 390 0.88 14.23 19.22
C ASN A 390 2.17 13.73 18.57
N GLY A 391 3.00 14.62 18.04
CA GLY A 391 4.26 14.32 17.40
C GLY A 391 4.98 15.57 16.92
N LEU A 392 6.13 15.35 16.28
CA LEU A 392 6.94 16.39 15.66
C LEU A 392 7.14 16.07 14.17
N LEU A 393 7.32 17.12 13.37
CA LEU A 393 7.65 17.01 11.96
C LEU A 393 9.09 17.44 11.73
N PHE A 394 9.75 16.80 10.77
CA PHE A 394 11.07 17.23 10.29
C PHE A 394 11.09 17.28 8.76
N GLU A 395 11.98 18.06 8.19
CA GLU A 395 12.12 18.26 6.75
C GLU A 395 12.56 17.00 6.02
N LEU A 396 12.01 16.78 4.82
CA LEU A 396 12.34 15.63 3.98
C LEU A 396 13.86 15.51 3.76
N GLU A 397 14.40 14.33 4.02
CA GLU A 397 15.83 13.99 3.83
C GLU A 397 16.81 14.90 4.60
N ASN A 398 16.37 15.57 5.67
CA ASN A 398 17.19 16.44 6.50
C ASN A 398 17.54 15.80 7.87
N PRO A 399 18.70 15.12 7.99
CA PRO A 399 19.11 14.52 9.27
C PRO A 399 19.44 15.57 10.34
N THR A 400 19.84 16.79 9.97
CA THR A 400 20.11 17.87 10.94
C THR A 400 18.82 18.31 11.63
N ASP A 401 17.73 18.48 10.86
CA ASP A 401 16.46 18.85 11.44
C ASP A 401 15.91 17.70 12.31
N LEU A 402 16.01 16.44 11.84
CA LEU A 402 15.63 15.29 12.66
C LEU A 402 16.42 15.22 13.97
N SER A 403 17.75 15.45 13.93
CA SER A 403 18.58 15.50 15.13
C SER A 403 18.12 16.59 16.11
N ARG A 404 17.76 17.78 15.58
CA ARG A 404 17.20 18.87 16.37
C ARG A 404 15.88 18.45 17.07
N GLN A 405 14.97 17.78 16.37
CA GLN A 405 13.71 17.31 16.98
C GLN A 405 13.96 16.25 18.06
N LEU A 406 14.93 15.35 17.87
CA LEU A 406 15.29 14.36 18.88
C LEU A 406 15.91 15.01 20.15
N ARG A 407 16.75 16.04 19.97
CA ARG A 407 17.29 16.85 21.08
C ARG A 407 16.17 17.53 21.87
N ARG A 408 15.24 18.17 21.18
CA ARG A 408 14.06 18.81 21.80
C ARG A 408 13.30 17.85 22.72
N LEU A 409 13.05 16.63 22.26
CA LEU A 409 12.34 15.62 23.07
C LEU A 409 13.08 15.24 24.36
N ARG A 410 14.40 15.39 24.41
CA ARG A 410 15.21 15.09 25.58
C ARG A 410 15.47 16.31 26.45
N GLU A 411 15.68 17.48 25.83
CA GLU A 411 16.12 18.70 26.51
C GLU A 411 14.98 19.63 26.94
N GLU A 412 13.83 19.64 26.20
CA GLU A 412 12.69 20.50 26.53
C GLU A 412 11.83 19.85 27.62
N PRO A 413 11.75 20.45 28.85
CA PRO A 413 10.97 19.89 29.94
C PRO A 413 9.49 19.74 29.58
N GLY A 414 8.95 18.55 29.81
CA GLY A 414 7.52 18.28 29.61
C GLY A 414 7.08 18.07 28.16
N LEU A 415 7.94 18.28 27.14
CA LEU A 415 7.53 18.13 25.74
C LEU A 415 7.03 16.71 25.45
N LEU A 416 7.78 15.68 25.83
CA LEU A 416 7.39 14.28 25.62
C LEU A 416 6.05 13.94 26.27
N GLN A 417 5.81 14.42 27.50
CA GLN A 417 4.54 14.24 28.23
C GLN A 417 3.39 14.97 27.55
N LYS A 418 3.62 16.21 27.08
CA LYS A 418 2.66 17.00 26.32
C LYS A 418 2.22 16.25 25.04
N LEU A 419 3.20 15.74 24.28
CA LEU A 419 2.91 14.99 23.06
C LEU A 419 2.13 13.70 23.34
N ARG A 420 2.46 12.98 24.42
CA ARG A 420 1.71 11.78 24.85
C ARG A 420 0.26 12.11 25.21
N ALA A 421 0.05 13.18 25.95
CA ALA A 421 -1.29 13.63 26.33
C ALA A 421 -2.16 14.04 25.13
N GLY A 422 -1.55 14.59 24.10
CA GLY A 422 -2.23 15.00 22.87
C GLY A 422 -2.58 13.88 21.90
N ILE A 423 -2.15 12.62 22.18
CA ILE A 423 -2.54 11.47 21.36
C ILE A 423 -4.01 11.12 21.61
N VAL A 424 -4.82 11.27 20.57
CA VAL A 424 -6.23 10.83 20.56
C VAL A 424 -6.34 9.32 20.33
N PRO A 425 -7.46 8.67 20.68
CA PRO A 425 -7.71 7.28 20.33
C PRO A 425 -7.59 7.04 18.83
N VAL A 426 -7.02 5.92 18.45
CA VAL A 426 -6.94 5.49 17.04
C VAL A 426 -8.22 4.80 16.63
N LYS A 427 -8.59 4.92 15.36
CA LYS A 427 -9.73 4.23 14.79
C LYS A 427 -9.54 2.72 14.88
N THR A 428 -10.52 2.02 15.38
CA THR A 428 -10.55 0.56 15.46
C THR A 428 -11.06 -0.06 14.16
N VAL A 429 -10.79 -1.36 13.94
CA VAL A 429 -11.37 -2.12 12.81
C VAL A 429 -12.90 -2.07 12.86
N SER A 430 -13.50 -2.11 14.05
CA SER A 430 -14.94 -2.06 14.28
C SER A 430 -15.55 -0.72 13.85
N GLU A 431 -14.91 0.40 14.18
CA GLU A 431 -15.34 1.73 13.74
C GLU A 431 -15.22 1.88 12.22
N TYR A 432 -14.13 1.38 11.63
CA TYR A 432 -13.94 1.41 10.18
C TYR A 432 -14.98 0.54 9.45
N ALA A 433 -15.28 -0.66 9.96
CA ALA A 433 -16.36 -1.50 9.42
C ALA A 433 -17.71 -0.77 9.45
N SER A 434 -18.03 -0.08 10.57
CA SER A 434 -19.26 0.72 10.68
C SER A 434 -19.32 1.89 9.69
N GLU A 435 -18.18 2.53 9.38
CA GLU A 435 -18.11 3.55 8.34
C GLU A 435 -18.39 2.97 6.95
N LEU A 436 -17.81 1.79 6.66
CA LEU A 436 -18.04 1.12 5.37
C LEU A 436 -19.47 0.58 5.23
N GLU A 437 -20.09 0.08 6.29
CA GLU A 437 -21.52 -0.31 6.27
C GLU A 437 -22.40 0.90 5.93
N ARG A 438 -22.11 2.08 6.51
CA ARG A 438 -22.81 3.33 6.16
C ARG A 438 -22.58 3.74 4.71
N LEU A 439 -21.38 3.48 4.17
CA LEU A 439 -21.07 3.73 2.75
C LEU A 439 -21.82 2.77 1.83
N TYR A 440 -21.94 1.50 2.22
CA TYR A 440 -22.58 0.45 1.41
C TYR A 440 -24.11 0.57 1.40
N ALA A 441 -24.72 0.93 2.51
CA ALA A 441 -26.17 0.94 2.68
C ALA A 441 -26.95 1.72 1.58
N PRO A 442 -26.58 2.95 1.18
CA PRO A 442 -27.26 3.64 0.08
C PRO A 442 -27.04 2.96 -1.29
N LEU A 443 -25.87 2.35 -1.51
CA LEU A 443 -25.55 1.66 -2.77
C LEU A 443 -26.41 0.39 -2.93
N LEU A 444 -26.66 -0.31 -1.84
CA LEU A 444 -27.51 -1.51 -1.81
C LEU A 444 -28.99 -1.18 -2.06
N ARG A 445 -29.49 -0.08 -1.48
CA ARG A 445 -30.88 0.39 -1.71
C ARG A 445 -31.15 0.78 -3.15
N ASN A 446 -30.14 1.33 -3.82
CA ASN A 446 -30.24 1.78 -5.21
C ASN A 446 -29.98 0.68 -6.24
N ARG A 447 -29.76 -0.56 -5.81
CA ARG A 447 -29.59 -1.72 -6.69
C ARG A 447 -30.89 -1.97 -7.43
N GLN A 448 -30.95 -1.71 -8.73
CA GLN A 448 -32.02 -2.21 -9.56
C GLN A 448 -31.92 -3.74 -9.61
N PRO A 449 -33.03 -4.49 -9.41
CA PRO A 449 -33.00 -5.93 -9.58
C PRO A 449 -32.53 -6.22 -11.01
N THR A 450 -31.37 -6.84 -11.15
CA THR A 450 -30.94 -7.40 -12.42
C THR A 450 -31.95 -8.48 -12.79
N GLN A 451 -32.68 -8.31 -13.90
CA GLN A 451 -33.35 -9.43 -14.54
C GLN A 451 -32.30 -10.53 -14.72
N ALA A 452 -32.60 -11.71 -14.22
CA ALA A 452 -31.74 -12.85 -14.44
C ALA A 452 -31.48 -12.95 -15.96
N PRO A 453 -30.22 -13.05 -16.39
CA PRO A 453 -29.97 -13.24 -17.82
C PRO A 453 -30.68 -14.53 -18.24
N ASP A 454 -31.43 -14.45 -19.34
CA ASP A 454 -32.00 -15.64 -19.95
C ASP A 454 -30.91 -16.71 -20.13
N PRO A 455 -31.24 -17.98 -19.89
CA PRO A 455 -30.28 -19.06 -20.09
C PRO A 455 -29.76 -18.98 -21.54
N PRO A 456 -28.46 -19.17 -21.77
CA PRO A 456 -27.89 -19.04 -23.12
C PRO A 456 -28.61 -19.99 -24.06
N ASP A 457 -29.08 -19.45 -25.21
CA ASP A 457 -29.65 -20.24 -26.27
C ASP A 457 -28.64 -21.31 -26.70
N PRO A 458 -28.96 -22.60 -26.63
CA PRO A 458 -28.05 -23.70 -26.96
C PRO A 458 -27.51 -23.65 -28.41
N LYS A 459 -28.03 -22.78 -29.24
CA LYS A 459 -27.69 -22.70 -30.68
C LYS A 459 -26.52 -21.80 -31.05
N HIS A 460 -25.90 -21.09 -30.05
CA HIS A 460 -24.79 -20.16 -30.26
C HIS A 460 -23.53 -20.50 -29.47
N LEU A 461 -23.14 -21.76 -29.43
CA LEU A 461 -21.76 -22.14 -29.06
C LEU A 461 -20.86 -21.93 -30.29
N PRO A 462 -19.82 -21.06 -30.21
CA PRO A 462 -18.82 -20.99 -31.28
C PRO A 462 -18.04 -22.32 -31.26
N LYS A 463 -18.01 -22.97 -32.43
CA LYS A 463 -17.14 -24.13 -32.67
C LYS A 463 -15.71 -23.66 -32.53
N ASP A 464 -14.96 -24.34 -31.69
CA ASP A 464 -13.51 -24.16 -31.53
C ASP A 464 -12.83 -24.30 -32.90
N ASN A 465 -12.07 -23.29 -33.26
CA ASN A 465 -10.99 -23.34 -34.24
C ASN A 465 -9.78 -22.57 -33.69
#